data_608528ef7610e4cf7ce9108512217d5a
#
_entry.id   608528ef7610e4cf7ce9108512217d5a
#
_cell.length_a   1.000
_cell.length_b   1.000
_cell.length_c   1.000
_cell.angle_alpha   90.00
_cell.angle_beta   90.00
_cell.angle_gamma   90.00
#
_symmetry.space_group_name_H-M   'P 1'
#
loop_
_entity.id
_entity.type
_entity.pdbx_description
1 polymer ?
#
loop_
_entity_poly.entity_id
_entity_poly.type
_entity_poly.pdbx_seq_one_letter_code
_entity_poly.pdbx_strand_id
1 'polypeptide(L)'
;MSQIRSGDIIVFDSVSRMSRNADEGFKDYKQLFELGVELIFLNEPLINTKVLESSKSNLLKITVQTGNKAIDDYFVGNIQLINNLLLSLAEAQIKTAFDQSEKEVNDLHTRISEGMRESKRNGTKIGLTKGTKLTTKKELKCKEIILKHSKDFNGTLEDPDVNTLCGCSKNSYYKYKRELKKI
;
A
#
# COMPACT_ATOMS: atom_id res chain seq x y z
N MET A 1 -2.51 -5.17 -12.80
CA MET A 1 -1.93 -6.50 -13.06
C MET A 1 -1.51 -6.78 -14.53
N SER A 2 -1.84 -5.95 -15.50
CA SER A 2 -1.54 -6.19 -16.92
C SER A 2 -0.04 -6.10 -17.35
N GLN A 3 0.87 -5.78 -16.44
CA GLN A 3 2.30 -5.66 -16.74
C GLN A 3 3.19 -6.69 -16.02
N ILE A 4 2.63 -7.52 -15.12
CA ILE A 4 3.37 -8.51 -14.33
C ILE A 4 3.52 -9.80 -15.15
N ARG A 5 4.74 -10.35 -15.20
CA ARG A 5 5.10 -11.55 -15.95
C ARG A 5 5.69 -12.62 -15.03
N SER A 6 5.62 -13.87 -15.47
CA SER A 6 6.32 -14.97 -14.80
C SER A 6 7.83 -14.67 -14.71
N GLY A 7 8.40 -14.89 -13.56
CA GLY A 7 9.81 -14.60 -13.25
C GLY A 7 10.09 -13.20 -12.73
N ASP A 8 9.06 -12.32 -12.68
CA ASP A 8 9.23 -11.02 -12.02
C ASP A 8 9.38 -11.18 -10.50
N ILE A 9 10.12 -10.25 -9.89
CA ILE A 9 10.31 -10.20 -8.43
C ILE A 9 9.63 -8.95 -7.90
N ILE A 10 8.72 -9.11 -6.95
CA ILE A 10 8.05 -8.00 -6.27
C ILE A 10 8.48 -8.00 -4.80
N VAL A 11 8.99 -6.86 -4.34
CA VAL A 11 9.45 -6.67 -2.97
C VAL A 11 8.47 -5.76 -2.24
N PHE A 12 7.93 -6.23 -1.13
CA PHE A 12 7.10 -5.47 -0.21
C PHE A 12 7.85 -5.24 1.10
N ASP A 13 7.68 -4.07 1.69
CA ASP A 13 8.17 -3.80 3.04
C ASP A 13 7.47 -4.72 4.06
N SER A 14 6.16 -4.82 3.96
CA SER A 14 5.31 -5.66 4.81
C SER A 14 4.07 -6.15 4.08
N VAL A 15 3.38 -7.14 4.63
CA VAL A 15 2.12 -7.69 4.12
C VAL A 15 1.05 -6.61 3.94
N SER A 16 0.97 -5.63 4.86
CA SER A 16 0.03 -4.51 4.79
C SER A 16 0.22 -3.59 3.58
N ARG A 17 1.39 -3.66 2.92
CA ARG A 17 1.66 -2.91 1.68
C ARG A 17 1.10 -3.60 0.45
N MET A 18 0.95 -4.92 0.50
CA MET A 18 0.33 -5.69 -0.56
C MET A 18 -1.19 -5.52 -0.54
N SER A 19 -1.82 -5.74 0.60
CA SER A 19 -3.26 -5.53 0.80
C SER A 19 -3.59 -5.10 2.24
N ARG A 20 -4.68 -4.35 2.38
CA ARG A 20 -5.25 -3.98 3.69
C ARG A 20 -6.33 -4.96 4.15
N ASN A 21 -6.83 -5.79 3.25
CA ASN A 21 -7.81 -6.84 3.52
C ASN A 21 -7.11 -8.20 3.43
N ALA A 22 -7.26 -9.03 4.46
CA ALA A 22 -6.55 -10.29 4.56
C ALA A 22 -6.97 -11.30 3.49
N ASP A 23 -8.27 -11.42 3.23
CA ASP A 23 -8.78 -12.39 2.24
C ASP A 23 -8.40 -12.00 0.81
N GLU A 24 -8.50 -10.71 0.47
CA GLU A 24 -8.06 -10.19 -0.83
C GLU A 24 -6.55 -10.37 -1.01
N GLY A 25 -5.76 -10.01 0.01
CA GLY A 25 -4.30 -10.14 -0.03
C GLY A 25 -3.85 -11.58 -0.19
N PHE A 26 -4.46 -12.51 0.53
CA PHE A 26 -4.17 -13.93 0.39
C PHE A 26 -4.54 -14.48 -0.99
N LYS A 27 -5.65 -14.03 -1.56
CA LYS A 27 -6.07 -14.38 -2.92
C LYS A 27 -5.08 -13.86 -3.97
N ASP A 28 -4.68 -12.59 -3.85
CA ASP A 28 -3.70 -11.95 -4.74
C ASP A 28 -2.33 -12.64 -4.64
N TYR A 29 -1.91 -13.00 -3.41
CA TYR A 29 -0.69 -13.77 -3.17
C TYR A 29 -0.71 -15.10 -3.95
N LYS A 30 -1.81 -15.88 -3.83
CA LYS A 30 -1.95 -17.15 -4.55
C LYS A 30 -1.90 -16.96 -6.07
N GLN A 31 -2.60 -15.96 -6.60
CA GLN A 31 -2.61 -15.66 -8.03
C GLN A 31 -1.21 -15.32 -8.56
N LEU A 32 -0.47 -14.46 -7.84
CA LEU A 32 0.88 -14.08 -8.23
C LEU A 32 1.86 -15.27 -8.13
N PHE A 33 1.72 -16.09 -7.09
CA PHE A 33 2.50 -17.30 -6.93
C PHE A 33 2.24 -18.31 -8.08
N GLU A 34 0.98 -18.52 -8.47
CA GLU A 34 0.59 -19.38 -9.60
C GLU A 34 1.09 -18.85 -10.95
N LEU A 35 1.19 -17.51 -11.10
CA LEU A 35 1.79 -16.87 -12.27
C LEU A 35 3.33 -17.01 -12.30
N GLY A 36 3.95 -17.55 -11.26
CA GLY A 36 5.40 -17.70 -11.17
C GLY A 36 6.13 -16.40 -10.84
N VAL A 37 5.49 -15.51 -10.10
CA VAL A 37 6.08 -14.27 -9.60
C VAL A 37 6.71 -14.54 -8.24
N GLU A 38 7.93 -14.05 -8.02
CA GLU A 38 8.59 -14.11 -6.72
C GLU A 38 8.13 -12.95 -5.84
N LEU A 39 7.54 -13.24 -4.68
CA LEU A 39 7.15 -12.25 -3.68
C LEU A 39 8.13 -12.30 -2.51
N ILE A 40 8.67 -11.15 -2.14
CA ILE A 40 9.59 -10.97 -1.02
C ILE A 40 8.99 -9.95 -0.05
N PHE A 41 8.82 -10.36 1.21
CA PHE A 41 8.36 -9.51 2.31
C PHE A 41 9.52 -9.30 3.28
N LEU A 42 9.96 -8.04 3.45
CA LEU A 42 11.15 -7.72 4.23
C LEU A 42 10.93 -7.95 5.74
N ASN A 43 9.74 -7.59 6.24
CA ASN A 43 9.42 -7.74 7.66
C ASN A 43 8.88 -9.14 8.01
N GLU A 44 8.31 -9.86 7.04
CA GLU A 44 7.74 -11.20 7.23
C GLU A 44 8.37 -12.24 6.27
N PRO A 45 9.66 -12.55 6.39
CA PRO A 45 10.37 -13.40 5.41
C PRO A 45 9.83 -14.85 5.35
N LEU A 46 9.10 -15.30 6.37
CA LEU A 46 8.53 -16.65 6.41
C LEU A 46 7.44 -16.90 5.36
N ILE A 47 6.84 -15.83 4.83
CA ILE A 47 5.80 -15.91 3.80
C ILE A 47 6.31 -15.60 2.39
N ASN A 48 7.62 -15.45 2.20
CA ASN A 48 8.19 -15.32 0.87
C ASN A 48 7.85 -16.53 0.02
N THR A 49 7.59 -16.32 -1.27
CA THR A 49 7.21 -17.42 -2.19
C THR A 49 8.27 -18.52 -2.27
N LYS A 50 9.55 -18.19 -2.12
CA LYS A 50 10.64 -19.18 -2.06
C LYS A 50 10.52 -20.13 -0.86
N VAL A 51 10.00 -19.67 0.28
CA VAL A 51 9.78 -20.54 1.44
C VAL A 51 8.65 -21.54 1.14
N LEU A 52 7.58 -21.09 0.48
CA LEU A 52 6.50 -21.98 0.05
C LEU A 52 6.96 -22.97 -1.03
N GLU A 53 7.78 -22.54 -1.98
CA GLU A 53 8.39 -23.41 -3.00
C GLU A 53 9.31 -24.45 -2.36
N SER A 54 10.13 -24.06 -1.40
CA SER A 54 10.98 -24.97 -0.65
C SER A 54 10.14 -26.00 0.12
N SER A 55 9.03 -25.56 0.71
CA SER A 55 8.08 -26.48 1.38
C SER A 55 7.47 -27.48 0.39
N LYS A 56 7.13 -27.04 -0.84
CA LYS A 56 6.65 -27.92 -1.91
C LYS A 56 7.74 -28.87 -2.42
N SER A 57 8.99 -28.41 -2.53
CA SER A 57 10.11 -29.23 -3.01
C SER A 57 10.57 -30.26 -1.97
N ASN A 58 10.43 -29.94 -0.70
CA ASN A 58 10.78 -30.79 0.44
C ASN A 58 9.67 -31.79 0.83
N LEU A 59 8.63 -31.92 0.00
CA LEU A 59 7.62 -32.96 0.21
C LEU A 59 8.28 -34.34 0.24
N LEU A 60 7.79 -35.18 1.14
CA LEU A 60 8.32 -36.52 1.33
C LEU A 60 8.19 -37.34 0.04
N LYS A 61 9.30 -37.69 -0.57
CA LYS A 61 9.40 -38.57 -1.75
C LYS A 61 9.97 -39.90 -1.30
N ILE A 62 9.19 -40.66 -0.52
CA ILE A 62 9.61 -41.98 -0.04
C ILE A 62 9.02 -43.01 -0.99
N THR A 63 9.88 -43.79 -1.62
CA THR A 63 9.47 -44.99 -2.38
C THR A 63 9.64 -46.19 -1.47
N VAL A 64 8.54 -46.78 -1.06
CA VAL A 64 8.52 -48.03 -0.26
C VAL A 64 8.34 -49.19 -1.20
N GLN A 65 9.20 -50.17 -1.13
CA GLN A 65 9.13 -51.42 -1.90
C GLN A 65 9.30 -52.60 -0.93
N THR A 66 8.19 -53.02 -0.32
CA THR A 66 8.19 -54.15 0.60
C THR A 66 7.98 -55.49 -0.11
N GLY A 67 7.65 -55.44 -1.42
CA GLY A 67 7.24 -56.61 -2.19
C GLY A 67 5.77 -57.00 -1.99
N ASN A 68 5.04 -56.30 -1.14
CA ASN A 68 3.59 -56.46 -0.92
C ASN A 68 2.86 -55.19 -1.33
N LYS A 69 2.13 -55.28 -2.45
CA LYS A 69 1.44 -54.11 -3.05
C LYS A 69 0.50 -53.41 -2.03
N ALA A 70 -0.23 -54.16 -1.21
CA ALA A 70 -1.16 -53.54 -0.24
C ALA A 70 -0.44 -52.72 0.81
N ILE A 71 0.75 -53.15 1.24
CA ILE A 71 1.60 -52.41 2.18
C ILE A 71 2.20 -51.18 1.48
N ASP A 72 2.66 -51.30 0.27
CA ASP A 72 3.25 -50.22 -0.50
C ASP A 72 2.20 -49.14 -0.77
N ASP A 73 0.98 -49.52 -1.21
CA ASP A 73 -0.14 -48.60 -1.44
C ASP A 73 -0.54 -47.85 -0.12
N TYR A 74 -0.54 -48.55 1.02
CA TYR A 74 -0.80 -47.93 2.33
C TYR A 74 0.24 -46.88 2.72
N PHE A 75 1.52 -47.15 2.53
CA PHE A 75 2.58 -46.16 2.81
C PHE A 75 2.52 -44.95 1.85
N VAL A 76 2.30 -45.18 0.56
CA VAL A 76 2.15 -44.10 -0.42
C VAL A 76 0.95 -43.22 -0.04
N GLY A 77 -0.19 -43.78 0.34
CA GLY A 77 -1.36 -43.03 0.77
C GLY A 77 -1.08 -42.18 2.01
N ASN A 78 -0.41 -42.72 3.04
CA ASN A 78 -0.06 -41.97 4.24
C ASN A 78 0.93 -40.81 3.92
N ILE A 79 1.92 -41.05 3.06
CA ILE A 79 2.86 -40.00 2.64
C ILE A 79 2.13 -38.86 1.92
N GLN A 80 1.17 -39.18 1.04
CA GLN A 80 0.34 -38.17 0.37
C GLN A 80 -0.48 -37.34 1.37
N LEU A 81 -1.09 -37.99 2.38
CA LEU A 81 -1.83 -37.28 3.43
C LEU A 81 -0.93 -36.35 4.25
N ILE A 82 0.28 -36.77 4.62
CA ILE A 82 1.26 -35.94 5.31
C ILE A 82 1.69 -34.77 4.44
N ASN A 83 1.96 -34.99 3.16
CA ASN A 83 2.32 -33.93 2.23
C ASN A 83 1.20 -32.89 2.08
N ASN A 84 -0.05 -33.32 1.97
CA ASN A 84 -1.21 -32.43 1.91
C ASN A 84 -1.36 -31.61 3.19
N LEU A 85 -1.12 -32.23 4.36
CA LEU A 85 -1.13 -31.53 5.64
C LEU A 85 -0.03 -30.45 5.69
N LEU A 86 1.19 -30.76 5.28
CA LEU A 86 2.30 -29.81 5.26
C LEU A 86 1.99 -28.60 4.37
N LEU A 87 1.42 -28.83 3.18
CA LEU A 87 1.01 -27.74 2.30
C LEU A 87 -0.11 -26.89 2.89
N SER A 88 -1.11 -27.51 3.49
CA SER A 88 -2.22 -26.77 4.12
C SER A 88 -1.75 -25.95 5.33
N LEU A 89 -0.77 -26.44 6.10
CA LEU A 89 -0.14 -25.69 7.18
C LEU A 89 0.66 -24.48 6.65
N ALA A 90 1.42 -24.63 5.57
CA ALA A 90 2.12 -23.51 4.95
C ALA A 90 1.15 -22.44 4.45
N GLU A 91 0.05 -22.82 3.79
CA GLU A 91 -1.00 -21.90 3.38
C GLU A 91 -1.67 -21.20 4.56
N ALA A 92 -1.94 -21.93 5.66
CA ALA A 92 -2.51 -21.36 6.87
C ALA A 92 -1.57 -20.35 7.53
N GLN A 93 -0.27 -20.59 7.53
CA GLN A 93 0.72 -19.62 8.02
C GLN A 93 0.69 -18.30 7.22
N ILE A 94 0.63 -18.39 5.89
CA ILE A 94 0.53 -17.22 5.04
C ILE A 94 -0.76 -16.44 5.33
N LYS A 95 -1.91 -17.14 5.39
CA LYS A 95 -3.18 -16.52 5.74
C LYS A 95 -3.14 -15.83 7.10
N THR A 96 -2.57 -16.48 8.12
CA THR A 96 -2.41 -15.91 9.46
C THR A 96 -1.60 -14.62 9.44
N ALA A 97 -0.56 -14.51 8.61
CA ALA A 97 0.22 -13.28 8.47
C ALA A 97 -0.61 -12.13 7.89
N PHE A 98 -1.48 -12.40 6.91
CA PHE A 98 -2.41 -11.40 6.38
C PHE A 98 -3.45 -10.97 7.43
N ASP A 99 -4.08 -11.92 8.14
CA ASP A 99 -5.05 -11.65 9.20
C ASP A 99 -4.43 -10.79 10.33
N GLN A 100 -3.19 -11.09 10.70
CA GLN A 100 -2.45 -10.38 11.73
C GLN A 100 -2.13 -8.94 11.29
N SER A 101 -1.70 -8.78 10.04
CA SER A 101 -1.42 -7.47 9.45
C SER A 101 -2.68 -6.58 9.35
N GLU A 102 -3.81 -7.13 8.95
CA GLU A 102 -5.10 -6.39 8.93
C GLU A 102 -5.51 -5.95 10.34
N LYS A 103 -5.37 -6.84 11.32
CA LYS A 103 -5.65 -6.52 12.72
C LYS A 103 -4.78 -5.39 13.24
N GLU A 104 -3.48 -5.41 12.97
CA GLU A 104 -2.54 -4.34 13.39
C GLU A 104 -2.94 -2.97 12.80
N VAL A 105 -3.32 -2.92 11.54
CA VAL A 105 -3.79 -1.69 10.88
C VAL A 105 -5.07 -1.17 11.55
N ASN A 106 -6.02 -2.05 11.83
CA ASN A 106 -7.29 -1.69 12.49
C ASN A 106 -7.06 -1.22 13.92
N ASP A 107 -6.20 -1.88 14.68
CA ASP A 107 -5.81 -1.48 16.04
C ASP A 107 -5.13 -0.11 16.05
N LEU A 108 -4.25 0.16 15.06
CA LEU A 108 -3.61 1.47 14.91
C LEU A 108 -4.65 2.56 14.62
N HIS A 109 -5.59 2.33 13.71
CA HIS A 109 -6.68 3.27 13.40
C HIS A 109 -7.53 3.57 14.64
N THR A 110 -7.84 2.53 15.43
CA THR A 110 -8.61 2.68 16.68
C THR A 110 -7.86 3.54 17.69
N ARG A 111 -6.59 3.25 17.94
CA ARG A 111 -5.74 4.03 18.87
C ARG A 111 -5.60 5.48 18.44
N ILE A 112 -5.40 5.74 17.13
CA ILE A 112 -5.32 7.11 16.59
C ILE A 112 -6.66 7.84 16.79
N SER A 113 -7.78 7.19 16.51
CA SER A 113 -9.11 7.76 16.67
C SER A 113 -9.42 8.10 18.14
N GLU A 114 -9.08 7.19 19.05
CA GLU A 114 -9.22 7.40 20.51
C GLU A 114 -8.31 8.53 20.99
N GLY A 115 -7.04 8.56 20.57
CA GLY A 115 -6.10 9.62 20.91
C GLY A 115 -6.57 11.00 20.43
N MET A 116 -7.12 11.08 19.19
CA MET A 116 -7.71 12.32 18.69
C MET A 116 -8.95 12.75 19.49
N ARG A 117 -9.79 11.79 19.89
CA ARG A 117 -10.99 12.07 20.71
C ARG A 117 -10.61 12.62 22.09
N GLU A 118 -9.60 12.00 22.72
CA GLU A 118 -9.09 12.44 24.02
C GLU A 118 -8.42 13.81 23.92
N SER A 119 -7.60 14.05 22.90
CA SER A 119 -7.01 15.38 22.65
C SER A 119 -8.07 16.46 22.47
N LYS A 120 -9.19 16.16 21.81
CA LYS A 120 -10.32 17.09 21.68
C LYS A 120 -10.99 17.37 23.04
N ARG A 121 -11.17 16.35 23.89
CA ARG A 121 -11.70 16.53 25.27
C ARG A 121 -10.81 17.44 26.10
N ASN A 122 -9.49 17.31 25.94
CA ASN A 122 -8.50 18.13 26.62
C ASN A 122 -8.33 19.54 26.01
N GLY A 123 -9.22 19.94 25.07
CA GLY A 123 -9.23 21.28 24.48
C GLY A 123 -8.19 21.51 23.39
N THR A 124 -7.45 20.49 22.98
CA THR A 124 -6.47 20.61 21.89
C THR A 124 -7.18 20.78 20.55
N LYS A 125 -6.86 21.86 19.84
CA LYS A 125 -7.39 22.10 18.49
C LYS A 125 -6.73 21.11 17.50
N ILE A 126 -7.52 20.19 16.98
CA ILE A 126 -7.07 19.24 15.94
C ILE A 126 -7.61 19.72 14.60
N GLY A 127 -6.70 19.97 13.66
CA GLY A 127 -7.02 20.44 12.32
C GLY A 127 -7.24 21.95 12.24
N LEU A 128 -7.58 22.41 11.03
CA LEU A 128 -7.86 23.82 10.75
C LEU A 128 -9.24 24.22 11.26
N THR A 129 -9.32 25.39 11.87
CA THR A 129 -10.60 25.99 12.28
C THR A 129 -11.45 26.26 11.04
N LYS A 130 -12.76 25.97 11.10
CA LYS A 130 -13.69 26.24 10.00
C LYS A 130 -13.59 27.71 9.56
N GLY A 131 -13.33 27.95 8.29
CA GLY A 131 -13.17 29.32 7.75
C GLY A 131 -11.71 29.82 7.67
N THR A 132 -10.73 29.12 8.25
CA THR A 132 -9.32 29.48 8.10
C THR A 132 -8.84 29.18 6.68
N LYS A 133 -8.45 30.20 5.94
CA LYS A 133 -7.78 30.03 4.65
C LYS A 133 -6.31 29.71 4.88
N LEU A 134 -5.84 28.61 4.30
CA LEU A 134 -4.42 28.27 4.30
C LEU A 134 -3.75 29.07 3.17
N THR A 135 -2.91 30.03 3.57
CA THR A 135 -2.10 30.78 2.61
C THR A 135 -0.78 30.03 2.38
N THR A 136 -0.57 29.54 1.18
CA THR A 136 0.65 28.81 0.84
C THR A 136 1.77 29.79 0.49
N LYS A 137 3.05 29.38 0.70
CA LYS A 137 4.22 30.17 0.26
C LYS A 137 4.16 30.49 -1.24
N LYS A 138 3.61 29.58 -2.05
CA LYS A 138 3.42 29.78 -3.50
C LYS A 138 2.37 30.86 -3.80
N GLU A 139 1.29 30.91 -3.03
CA GLU A 139 0.25 31.94 -3.13
C GLU A 139 0.82 33.34 -2.83
N LEU A 140 1.61 33.48 -1.73
CA LEU A 140 2.24 34.74 -1.38
C LEU A 140 3.15 35.24 -2.52
N LYS A 141 4.05 34.37 -3.01
CA LYS A 141 4.93 34.72 -4.13
C LYS A 141 4.15 35.11 -5.39
N CYS A 142 3.09 34.38 -5.72
CA CYS A 142 2.25 34.71 -6.88
C CYS A 142 1.57 36.07 -6.70
N LYS A 143 1.05 36.39 -5.51
CA LYS A 143 0.43 37.68 -5.23
C LYS A 143 1.43 38.84 -5.35
N GLU A 144 2.67 38.67 -4.87
CA GLU A 144 3.74 39.65 -5.03
C GLU A 144 4.08 39.90 -6.54
N ILE A 145 4.22 38.84 -7.33
CA ILE A 145 4.48 38.94 -8.78
C ILE A 145 3.33 39.65 -9.50
N ILE A 146 2.06 39.31 -9.14
CA ILE A 146 0.89 39.97 -9.73
C ILE A 146 0.89 41.46 -9.42
N LEU A 147 1.10 41.87 -8.17
CA LEU A 147 1.15 43.29 -7.79
C LEU A 147 2.26 44.05 -8.49
N LYS A 148 3.42 43.40 -8.71
CA LYS A 148 4.60 44.07 -9.30
C LYS A 148 4.52 44.20 -10.82
N HIS A 149 3.93 43.23 -11.51
CA HIS A 149 4.08 43.11 -12.96
C HIS A 149 2.77 43.24 -13.76
N SER A 150 1.59 43.01 -13.15
CA SER A 150 0.33 43.06 -13.88
C SER A 150 -0.11 44.51 -14.19
N LYS A 151 -0.55 44.77 -15.43
CA LYS A 151 -1.14 46.03 -15.83
C LYS A 151 -2.28 46.52 -14.96
N ASP A 152 -3.06 45.63 -14.37
CA ASP A 152 -4.15 45.98 -13.45
C ASP A 152 -3.67 46.63 -12.13
N PHE A 153 -2.38 46.51 -11.82
CA PHE A 153 -1.73 47.04 -10.64
C PHE A 153 -0.51 47.95 -11.00
N ASN A 154 -0.61 48.72 -12.08
CA ASN A 154 0.41 49.62 -12.58
C ASN A 154 1.70 48.92 -13.06
N GLY A 155 1.68 47.63 -13.34
CA GLY A 155 2.76 46.92 -14.00
C GLY A 155 2.70 47.07 -15.54
N THR A 156 3.62 46.40 -16.24
CA THR A 156 3.76 46.49 -17.69
C THR A 156 3.31 45.25 -18.47
N LEU A 157 3.07 44.10 -17.76
CA LEU A 157 2.81 42.81 -18.40
C LEU A 157 1.32 42.46 -18.45
N GLU A 158 0.95 41.74 -19.51
CA GLU A 158 -0.38 41.16 -19.69
C GLU A 158 -0.57 39.90 -18.82
N ASP A 159 -1.83 39.55 -18.56
CA ASP A 159 -2.19 38.40 -17.71
C ASP A 159 -1.53 37.06 -18.10
N PRO A 160 -1.41 36.67 -19.37
CA PRO A 160 -0.74 35.45 -19.76
C PRO A 160 0.73 35.38 -19.33
N ASP A 161 1.44 36.52 -19.51
CA ASP A 161 2.87 36.65 -19.21
C ASP A 161 3.09 36.58 -17.68
N VAL A 162 2.25 37.31 -16.92
CA VAL A 162 2.32 37.31 -15.46
C VAL A 162 1.98 35.92 -14.92
N ASN A 163 1.00 35.20 -15.50
CA ASN A 163 0.67 33.83 -15.08
C ASN A 163 1.83 32.87 -15.32
N THR A 164 2.56 33.03 -16.43
CA THR A 164 3.76 32.25 -16.74
C THR A 164 4.86 32.51 -15.70
N LEU A 165 5.08 33.74 -15.29
CA LEU A 165 6.01 34.11 -14.22
C LEU A 165 5.60 33.51 -12.84
N CYS A 166 4.30 33.49 -12.54
CA CYS A 166 3.77 32.89 -11.31
C CYS A 166 3.93 31.37 -11.27
N GLY A 167 4.00 30.69 -12.40
CA GLY A 167 4.06 29.23 -12.50
C GLY A 167 2.90 28.52 -11.80
N CYS A 168 1.70 29.13 -11.83
CA CYS A 168 0.49 28.56 -11.24
C CYS A 168 -0.58 28.27 -12.30
N SER A 169 -1.61 27.51 -11.92
CA SER A 169 -2.73 27.26 -12.83
C SER A 169 -3.50 28.55 -13.12
N LYS A 170 -4.05 28.67 -14.33
CA LYS A 170 -4.87 29.80 -14.77
C LYS A 170 -5.99 30.15 -13.77
N ASN A 171 -6.65 29.13 -13.24
CA ASN A 171 -7.71 29.30 -12.23
C ASN A 171 -7.18 29.90 -10.91
N SER A 172 -5.99 29.46 -10.44
CA SER A 172 -5.35 30.00 -9.23
C SER A 172 -4.91 31.45 -9.46
N TYR A 173 -4.34 31.76 -10.63
CA TYR A 173 -3.94 33.12 -11.00
C TYR A 173 -5.11 34.11 -10.89
N TYR A 174 -6.23 33.84 -11.60
CA TYR A 174 -7.39 34.72 -11.56
C TYR A 174 -8.10 34.76 -10.19
N LYS A 175 -7.99 33.69 -9.39
CA LYS A 175 -8.45 33.72 -7.99
C LYS A 175 -7.62 34.72 -7.17
N TYR A 176 -6.29 34.64 -7.23
CA TYR A 176 -5.39 35.56 -6.51
C TYR A 176 -5.55 37.00 -6.98
N LYS A 177 -5.66 37.23 -8.28
CA LYS A 177 -5.90 38.53 -8.84
C LYS A 177 -7.21 39.17 -8.35
N ARG A 178 -8.30 38.38 -8.28
CA ARG A 178 -9.58 38.86 -7.74
C ARG A 178 -9.51 39.16 -6.23
N GLU A 179 -8.74 38.40 -5.49
CA GLU A 179 -8.54 38.65 -4.05
C GLU A 179 -7.77 39.96 -3.81
N LEU A 180 -6.76 40.25 -4.64
CA LEU A 180 -5.99 41.50 -4.56
C LEU A 180 -6.81 42.74 -4.96
N LYS A 181 -7.75 42.62 -5.90
CA LYS A 181 -8.65 43.73 -6.29
C LYS A 181 -9.72 44.07 -5.24
N LYS A 182 -9.90 43.20 -4.20
CA LYS A 182 -10.86 43.41 -3.12
C LYS A 182 -10.26 44.11 -1.89
N ILE A 183 -8.96 44.33 -1.92
CA ILE A 183 -8.21 45.06 -0.87
C ILE A 183 -8.08 46.50 -1.32
#